data_60110dd37ccd06644f3e0acaa0ed4b77
#
_entry.id   60110dd37ccd06644f3e0acaa0ed4b77
#
_cell.length_a   1.000
_cell.length_b   1.000
_cell.length_c   1.000
_cell.angle_alpha   90.00
_cell.angle_beta   90.00
_cell.angle_gamma   90.00
#
_symmetry.space_group_name_H-M   'P 1'
#
loop_
_entity.id
_entity.type
_entity.pdbx_description
1 polymer ?
#
loop_
_entity_poly.entity_id
_entity_poly.type
_entity_poly.pdbx_seq_one_letter_code
_entity_poly.pdbx_strand_id
1 'polypeptide(L)'
;MKYIIIGLGNYGHVLAEELSALGHEVIGADISAGRVDSLKDKVATAFVIDATDGQALSVLPLNSVDVVIVAIGENFGASIRVVALLKQKKVKRIYARAIDGVHRSVLEAFGLERILTPEEDAARGLVHLLEFGADIETFRVDSNYYVVNFTVPEKFIGYNVNELKLDSEFGLKLLALKRAETLKNCLGISFTEHDVV
;
A
#
# COMPACT_ATOMS: atom_id res chain seq x y z
N MET A 1 -9.86 5.60 -11.99
CA MET A 1 -9.11 4.47 -12.61
C MET A 1 -9.92 3.19 -12.44
N LYS A 2 -9.60 2.16 -13.21
CA LYS A 2 -10.29 0.86 -13.20
C LYS A 2 -9.30 -0.25 -12.81
N TYR A 3 -9.63 -1.04 -11.79
CA TYR A 3 -8.79 -2.08 -11.22
C TYR A 3 -9.46 -3.45 -11.28
N ILE A 4 -8.67 -4.50 -11.47
CA ILE A 4 -9.07 -5.87 -11.18
C ILE A 4 -8.22 -6.36 -10.01
N ILE A 5 -8.87 -6.93 -8.98
CA ILE A 5 -8.20 -7.56 -7.84
C ILE A 5 -8.52 -9.05 -7.86
N ILE A 6 -7.50 -9.87 -8.03
CA ILE A 6 -7.58 -11.33 -8.06
C ILE A 6 -7.06 -11.88 -6.74
N GLY A 7 -7.93 -12.55 -5.98
CA GLY A 7 -7.71 -12.98 -4.60
C GLY A 7 -8.28 -11.98 -3.61
N LEU A 8 -9.43 -12.32 -3.03
CA LEU A 8 -10.18 -11.50 -2.06
C LEU A 8 -10.00 -12.02 -0.63
N GLY A 9 -8.79 -12.49 -0.29
CA GLY A 9 -8.37 -12.69 1.09
C GLY A 9 -8.28 -11.34 1.84
N ASN A 10 -7.81 -11.33 3.09
CA ASN A 10 -7.80 -10.13 3.92
C ASN A 10 -7.20 -8.91 3.20
N TYR A 11 -6.03 -9.06 2.58
CA TYR A 11 -5.38 -7.96 1.87
C TYR A 11 -6.16 -7.48 0.65
N GLY A 12 -6.56 -8.42 -0.24
CA GLY A 12 -7.29 -8.07 -1.47
C GLY A 12 -8.67 -7.48 -1.19
N HIS A 13 -9.34 -7.96 -0.12
CA HIS A 13 -10.64 -7.44 0.31
C HIS A 13 -10.53 -5.98 0.77
N VAL A 14 -9.63 -5.68 1.70
CA VAL A 14 -9.41 -4.31 2.20
C VAL A 14 -8.98 -3.38 1.06
N LEU A 15 -8.05 -3.82 0.21
CA LEU A 15 -7.60 -3.04 -0.94
C LEU A 15 -8.75 -2.69 -1.90
N ALA A 16 -9.66 -3.65 -2.13
CA ALA A 16 -10.82 -3.44 -3.00
C ALA A 16 -11.78 -2.41 -2.42
N GLU A 17 -12.06 -2.49 -1.12
CA GLU A 17 -12.92 -1.53 -0.41
C GLU A 17 -12.33 -0.12 -0.43
N GLU A 18 -11.05 0.03 -0.09
CA GLU A 18 -10.37 1.33 -0.05
C GLU A 18 -10.32 2.00 -1.43
N LEU A 19 -9.97 1.23 -2.49
CA LEU A 19 -9.99 1.78 -3.85
C LEU A 19 -11.38 2.18 -4.31
N SER A 20 -12.42 1.41 -3.93
CA SER A 20 -13.81 1.73 -4.23
C SER A 20 -14.26 2.99 -3.47
N ALA A 21 -13.91 3.13 -2.20
CA ALA A 21 -14.21 4.30 -1.38
C ALA A 21 -13.57 5.59 -1.94
N LEU A 22 -12.42 5.48 -2.60
CA LEU A 22 -11.78 6.58 -3.33
C LEU A 22 -12.44 6.90 -4.69
N GLY A 23 -13.54 6.23 -5.03
CA GLY A 23 -14.30 6.45 -6.26
C GLY A 23 -13.71 5.77 -7.50
N HIS A 24 -12.88 4.75 -7.32
CA HIS A 24 -12.37 3.96 -8.44
C HIS A 24 -13.32 2.80 -8.80
N GLU A 25 -13.32 2.41 -10.07
CA GLU A 25 -14.06 1.23 -10.51
C GLU A 25 -13.25 -0.03 -10.19
N VAL A 26 -13.73 -0.84 -9.26
CA VAL A 26 -13.05 -2.04 -8.80
C VAL A 26 -13.83 -3.29 -9.18
N ILE A 27 -13.11 -4.25 -9.76
CA ILE A 27 -13.61 -5.58 -10.09
C ILE A 27 -12.89 -6.59 -9.22
N GLY A 28 -13.62 -7.29 -8.37
CA GLY A 28 -13.09 -8.36 -7.52
C GLY A 28 -13.21 -9.73 -8.19
N ALA A 29 -12.25 -10.63 -7.97
CA ALA A 29 -12.32 -12.01 -8.41
C ALA A 29 -11.71 -12.96 -7.37
N ASP A 30 -12.44 -14.01 -6.98
CA ASP A 30 -11.94 -15.06 -6.08
C ASP A 30 -12.61 -16.39 -6.44
N ILE A 31 -11.96 -17.49 -6.10
CA ILE A 31 -12.54 -18.84 -6.23
C ILE A 31 -13.60 -19.09 -5.16
N SER A 32 -13.54 -18.41 -4.04
CA SER A 32 -14.47 -18.54 -2.92
C SER A 32 -15.69 -17.67 -3.11
N ALA A 33 -16.86 -18.29 -3.26
CA ALA A 33 -18.14 -17.59 -3.34
C ALA A 33 -18.39 -16.74 -2.07
N GLY A 34 -18.01 -17.22 -0.89
CA GLY A 34 -18.19 -16.48 0.36
C GLY A 34 -17.37 -15.16 0.40
N ARG A 35 -16.13 -15.17 -0.13
CA ARG A 35 -15.32 -13.96 -0.23
C ARG A 35 -15.91 -12.96 -1.25
N VAL A 36 -16.41 -13.45 -2.37
CA VAL A 36 -17.07 -12.63 -3.38
C VAL A 36 -18.36 -12.01 -2.83
N ASP A 37 -19.19 -12.82 -2.14
CA ASP A 37 -20.44 -12.34 -1.55
C ASP A 37 -20.23 -11.25 -0.50
N SER A 38 -19.14 -11.33 0.28
CA SER A 38 -18.83 -10.30 1.29
C SER A 38 -18.39 -8.96 0.71
N LEU A 39 -18.00 -8.94 -0.57
CA LEU A 39 -17.46 -7.74 -1.25
C LEU A 39 -18.41 -7.18 -2.33
N LYS A 40 -19.35 -7.96 -2.87
CA LYS A 40 -20.14 -7.61 -4.06
C LYS A 40 -20.89 -6.28 -3.97
N ASP A 41 -21.34 -5.89 -2.77
CA ASP A 41 -22.10 -4.64 -2.55
C ASP A 41 -21.18 -3.41 -2.32
N LYS A 42 -19.86 -3.62 -2.25
CA LYS A 42 -18.87 -2.59 -1.94
C LYS A 42 -18.00 -2.21 -3.14
N VAL A 43 -18.07 -2.98 -4.22
CA VAL A 43 -17.29 -2.76 -5.46
C VAL A 43 -18.20 -2.76 -6.68
N ALA A 44 -17.70 -2.31 -7.82
CA ALA A 44 -18.49 -2.21 -9.04
C ALA A 44 -19.00 -3.57 -9.53
N THR A 45 -18.17 -4.62 -9.43
CA THR A 45 -18.52 -5.99 -9.82
C THR A 45 -17.62 -6.98 -9.10
N ALA A 46 -18.13 -8.17 -8.78
CA ALA A 46 -17.36 -9.26 -8.23
C ALA A 46 -17.69 -10.60 -8.92
N PHE A 47 -16.67 -11.42 -9.16
CA PHE A 47 -16.78 -12.68 -9.89
C PHE A 47 -16.28 -13.86 -9.06
N VAL A 48 -17.07 -14.95 -9.04
CA VAL A 48 -16.61 -16.25 -8.54
C VAL A 48 -15.95 -17.00 -9.68
N ILE A 49 -14.61 -17.02 -9.72
CA ILE A 49 -13.86 -17.69 -10.77
C ILE A 49 -12.58 -18.33 -10.22
N ASP A 50 -12.16 -19.42 -10.83
CA ASP A 50 -10.78 -19.91 -10.69
C ASP A 50 -9.88 -19.18 -11.69
N ALA A 51 -9.16 -18.20 -11.22
CA ALA A 51 -8.25 -17.40 -12.04
C ALA A 51 -7.03 -18.19 -12.55
N THR A 52 -6.78 -19.40 -12.04
CA THR A 52 -5.75 -20.31 -12.58
C THR A 52 -6.19 -21.01 -13.86
N ASP A 53 -7.49 -20.99 -14.19
CA ASP A 53 -8.00 -21.40 -15.48
C ASP A 53 -7.97 -20.21 -16.47
N GLY A 54 -7.24 -20.38 -17.56
CA GLY A 54 -7.11 -19.35 -18.60
C GLY A 54 -8.41 -18.99 -19.31
N GLN A 55 -9.41 -19.89 -19.36
CA GLN A 55 -10.73 -19.61 -19.93
C GLN A 55 -11.56 -18.80 -18.95
N ALA A 56 -11.62 -19.22 -17.69
CA ALA A 56 -12.29 -18.48 -16.63
C ALA A 56 -11.71 -17.06 -16.45
N LEU A 57 -10.41 -16.94 -16.47
CA LEU A 57 -9.72 -15.64 -16.39
C LEU A 57 -10.10 -14.69 -17.57
N SER A 58 -10.47 -15.23 -18.73
CA SER A 58 -10.88 -14.44 -19.90
C SER A 58 -12.27 -13.79 -19.77
N VAL A 59 -13.05 -14.16 -18.75
CA VAL A 59 -14.32 -13.49 -18.43
C VAL A 59 -14.07 -12.07 -17.89
N LEU A 60 -12.91 -11.86 -17.27
CA LEU A 60 -12.54 -10.54 -16.76
C LEU A 60 -12.15 -9.59 -17.90
N PRO A 61 -12.53 -8.31 -17.83
CA PRO A 61 -12.25 -7.31 -18.87
C PRO A 61 -10.80 -6.82 -18.82
N LEU A 62 -9.82 -7.72 -18.96
CA LEU A 62 -8.39 -7.51 -18.77
C LEU A 62 -7.80 -6.39 -19.65
N ASN A 63 -8.38 -6.13 -20.82
CA ASN A 63 -7.89 -5.12 -21.76
C ASN A 63 -8.46 -3.72 -21.51
N SER A 64 -9.46 -3.59 -20.64
CA SER A 64 -10.17 -2.34 -20.38
C SER A 64 -9.92 -1.79 -18.97
N VAL A 65 -8.91 -2.31 -18.26
CA VAL A 65 -8.54 -1.88 -16.92
C VAL A 65 -7.15 -1.28 -16.90
N ASP A 66 -6.92 -0.38 -15.95
CA ASP A 66 -5.64 0.30 -15.79
C ASP A 66 -4.59 -0.60 -15.13
N VAL A 67 -5.00 -1.41 -14.13
CA VAL A 67 -4.10 -2.28 -13.36
C VAL A 67 -4.82 -3.57 -12.98
N VAL A 68 -4.12 -4.70 -13.07
CA VAL A 68 -4.54 -5.98 -12.49
C VAL A 68 -3.64 -6.29 -11.28
N ILE A 69 -4.24 -6.55 -10.13
CA ILE A 69 -3.54 -6.82 -8.88
C ILE A 69 -3.79 -8.28 -8.48
N VAL A 70 -2.74 -9.08 -8.45
CA VAL A 70 -2.79 -10.47 -7.96
C VAL A 70 -2.48 -10.46 -6.47
N ALA A 71 -3.53 -10.55 -5.65
CA ALA A 71 -3.47 -10.49 -4.19
C ALA A 71 -3.53 -11.87 -3.52
N ILE A 72 -3.28 -12.95 -4.28
CA ILE A 72 -3.28 -14.32 -3.78
C ILE A 72 -2.08 -14.52 -2.85
N GLY A 73 -2.33 -14.80 -1.56
CA GLY A 73 -1.29 -14.94 -0.54
C GLY A 73 -1.22 -16.34 0.11
N GLU A 74 -2.18 -17.21 -0.15
CA GLU A 74 -2.24 -18.54 0.49
C GLU A 74 -1.68 -19.67 -0.40
N ASN A 75 -1.52 -19.41 -1.70
CA ASN A 75 -1.11 -20.41 -2.67
C ASN A 75 -0.11 -19.84 -3.67
N PHE A 76 1.17 -20.15 -3.44
CA PHE A 76 2.29 -19.79 -4.29
C PHE A 76 2.07 -20.18 -5.76
N GLY A 77 1.71 -21.45 -6.00
CA GLY A 77 1.52 -21.97 -7.36
C GLY A 77 0.39 -21.28 -8.10
N ALA A 78 -0.73 -21.01 -7.42
CA ALA A 78 -1.85 -20.29 -8.00
C ALA A 78 -1.47 -18.85 -8.36
N SER A 79 -0.76 -18.14 -7.47
CA SER A 79 -0.29 -16.78 -7.72
C SER A 79 0.60 -16.71 -8.97
N ILE A 80 1.63 -17.54 -9.04
CA ILE A 80 2.54 -17.62 -10.19
C ILE A 80 1.81 -17.97 -11.48
N ARG A 81 0.88 -18.95 -11.43
CA ARG A 81 0.11 -19.36 -12.60
C ARG A 81 -0.77 -18.22 -13.13
N VAL A 82 -1.45 -17.49 -12.23
CA VAL A 82 -2.28 -16.33 -12.61
C VAL A 82 -1.41 -15.24 -13.25
N VAL A 83 -0.26 -14.91 -12.67
CA VAL A 83 0.67 -13.91 -13.23
C VAL A 83 1.13 -14.34 -14.64
N ALA A 84 1.51 -15.62 -14.81
CA ALA A 84 1.92 -16.14 -16.12
C ALA A 84 0.81 -16.02 -17.16
N LEU A 85 -0.43 -16.36 -16.82
CA LEU A 85 -1.60 -16.22 -17.70
C LEU A 85 -1.87 -14.76 -18.06
N LEU A 86 -1.79 -13.85 -17.10
CA LEU A 86 -1.95 -12.40 -17.36
C LEU A 86 -0.87 -11.88 -18.31
N LYS A 87 0.39 -12.31 -18.15
CA LYS A 87 1.48 -11.99 -19.10
C LYS A 87 1.22 -12.55 -20.49
N GLN A 88 0.78 -13.81 -20.61
CA GLN A 88 0.38 -14.41 -21.90
C GLN A 88 -0.75 -13.63 -22.58
N LYS A 89 -1.70 -13.12 -21.81
CA LYS A 89 -2.80 -12.26 -22.29
C LYS A 89 -2.39 -10.80 -22.54
N LYS A 90 -1.08 -10.48 -22.36
CA LYS A 90 -0.49 -9.15 -22.62
C LYS A 90 -1.10 -8.03 -21.76
N VAL A 91 -1.53 -8.35 -20.56
CA VAL A 91 -1.95 -7.32 -19.58
C VAL A 91 -0.79 -6.37 -19.33
N LYS A 92 -1.02 -5.07 -19.48
CA LYS A 92 0.05 -4.05 -19.46
C LYS A 92 0.63 -3.83 -18.07
N ARG A 93 -0.25 -3.67 -17.07
CA ARG A 93 0.16 -3.33 -15.70
C ARG A 93 -0.33 -4.40 -14.74
N ILE A 94 0.62 -5.16 -14.22
CA ILE A 94 0.36 -6.25 -13.26
C ILE A 94 1.14 -5.94 -11.99
N TYR A 95 0.42 -5.87 -10.87
CA TYR A 95 0.99 -5.88 -9.54
C TYR A 95 0.75 -7.25 -8.93
N ALA A 96 1.67 -7.76 -8.13
CA ALA A 96 1.48 -9.04 -7.46
C ALA A 96 2.00 -9.00 -6.02
N ARG A 97 1.29 -9.67 -5.11
CA ARG A 97 1.71 -9.85 -3.73
C ARG A 97 2.70 -11.00 -3.64
N ALA A 98 3.88 -10.73 -3.08
CA ALA A 98 4.81 -11.77 -2.67
C ALA A 98 4.49 -12.21 -1.24
N ILE A 99 4.60 -13.53 -0.97
CA ILE A 99 4.37 -14.13 0.35
C ILE A 99 5.68 -14.39 1.11
N ASP A 100 6.79 -14.50 0.37
CA ASP A 100 8.14 -14.70 0.89
C ASP A 100 9.20 -14.26 -0.14
N GLY A 101 10.48 -14.38 0.25
CA GLY A 101 11.61 -13.99 -0.60
C GLY A 101 11.77 -14.83 -1.87
N VAL A 102 11.40 -16.12 -1.83
CA VAL A 102 11.45 -17.00 -3.01
C VAL A 102 10.36 -16.59 -4.00
N HIS A 103 9.15 -16.37 -3.50
CA HIS A 103 8.04 -15.89 -4.32
C HIS A 103 8.36 -14.54 -4.98
N ARG A 104 8.94 -13.63 -4.20
CA ARG A 104 9.39 -12.33 -4.70
C ARG A 104 10.38 -12.49 -5.86
N SER A 105 11.41 -13.33 -5.70
CA SER A 105 12.42 -13.56 -6.75
C SER A 105 11.79 -14.10 -8.05
N VAL A 106 10.80 -14.99 -7.95
CA VAL A 106 10.08 -15.50 -9.12
C VAL A 106 9.24 -14.40 -9.77
N LEU A 107 8.54 -13.57 -8.98
CA LEU A 107 7.76 -12.44 -9.50
C LEU A 107 8.64 -11.37 -10.16
N GLU A 108 9.85 -11.13 -9.63
CA GLU A 108 10.86 -10.24 -10.23
C GLU A 108 11.27 -10.73 -11.62
N ALA A 109 11.45 -12.04 -11.80
CA ALA A 109 11.78 -12.64 -13.09
C ALA A 109 10.67 -12.45 -14.15
N PHE A 110 9.41 -12.26 -13.76
CA PHE A 110 8.32 -11.90 -14.68
C PHE A 110 8.37 -10.44 -15.13
N GLY A 111 9.22 -9.59 -14.55
CA GLY A 111 9.30 -8.16 -14.88
C GLY A 111 7.96 -7.45 -14.64
N LEU A 112 7.40 -7.60 -13.44
CA LEU A 112 6.18 -6.91 -13.04
C LEU A 112 6.47 -5.44 -12.76
N GLU A 113 5.48 -4.57 -12.92
CA GLU A 113 5.63 -3.15 -12.60
C GLU A 113 5.81 -2.93 -11.10
N ARG A 114 5.12 -3.74 -10.27
CA ARG A 114 5.25 -3.66 -8.82
C ARG A 114 5.02 -5.01 -8.13
N ILE A 115 5.85 -5.28 -7.13
CA ILE A 115 5.67 -6.39 -6.20
C ILE A 115 5.31 -5.80 -4.83
N LEU A 116 4.26 -6.35 -4.22
CA LEU A 116 3.70 -5.89 -2.96
C LEU A 116 4.13 -6.84 -1.84
N THR A 117 4.58 -6.30 -0.73
CA THR A 117 5.04 -7.05 0.46
C THR A 117 4.34 -6.51 1.71
N PRO A 118 2.99 -6.61 1.80
CA PRO A 118 2.22 -5.94 2.85
C PRO A 118 2.61 -6.33 4.26
N GLU A 119 3.03 -7.58 4.49
CA GLU A 119 3.50 -8.04 5.79
C GLU A 119 4.83 -7.40 6.19
N GLU A 120 5.78 -7.28 5.26
CA GLU A 120 7.05 -6.60 5.50
C GLU A 120 6.84 -5.11 5.73
N ASP A 121 5.98 -4.48 4.93
CA ASP A 121 5.70 -3.05 5.03
C ASP A 121 5.00 -2.72 6.35
N ALA A 122 4.03 -3.54 6.76
CA ALA A 122 3.35 -3.40 8.06
C ALA A 122 4.30 -3.63 9.24
N ALA A 123 5.18 -4.65 9.17
CA ALA A 123 6.15 -4.93 10.22
C ALA A 123 7.16 -3.78 10.37
N ARG A 124 7.66 -3.23 9.27
CA ARG A 124 8.55 -2.05 9.30
C ARG A 124 7.86 -0.84 9.92
N GLY A 125 6.61 -0.58 9.54
CA GLY A 125 5.82 0.50 10.14
C GLY A 125 5.69 0.35 11.65
N LEU A 126 5.39 -0.86 12.13
CA LEU A 126 5.30 -1.14 13.56
C LEU A 126 6.65 -0.98 14.29
N VAL A 127 7.77 -1.41 13.69
CA VAL A 127 9.11 -1.21 14.27
C VAL A 127 9.38 0.28 14.46
N HIS A 128 9.08 1.11 13.48
CA HIS A 128 9.24 2.57 13.61
C HIS A 128 8.38 3.13 14.76
N LEU A 129 7.12 2.70 14.86
CA LEU A 129 6.23 3.10 15.96
C LEU A 129 6.81 2.72 17.34
N LEU A 130 7.33 1.50 17.48
CA LEU A 130 7.88 1.00 18.74
C LEU A 130 9.20 1.68 19.13
N GLU A 131 10.07 1.97 18.16
CA GLU A 131 11.36 2.62 18.42
C GLU A 131 11.21 4.11 18.79
N PHE A 132 10.32 4.81 18.12
CA PHE A 132 10.20 6.25 18.30
C PHE A 132 9.10 6.66 19.28
N GLY A 133 8.25 5.73 19.73
CA GLY A 133 7.23 5.95 20.77
C GLY A 133 6.15 6.98 20.40
N ALA A 134 5.98 7.24 19.11
CA ALA A 134 5.00 8.18 18.57
C ALA A 134 4.31 7.55 17.36
N ASP A 135 3.10 7.98 17.06
CA ASP A 135 2.44 7.70 15.78
C ASP A 135 3.24 8.39 14.67
N ILE A 136 4.17 7.64 14.08
CA ILE A 136 5.03 8.13 13.00
C ILE A 136 4.49 7.59 11.68
N GLU A 137 3.91 8.46 10.90
CA GLU A 137 3.63 8.17 9.52
C GLU A 137 4.91 8.38 8.70
N THR A 138 5.37 7.31 8.05
CA THR A 138 6.59 7.36 7.24
C THR A 138 6.24 7.16 5.77
N PHE A 139 6.60 8.14 4.96
CA PHE A 139 6.53 8.04 3.50
C PHE A 139 7.93 7.91 2.92
N ARG A 140 8.23 6.79 2.27
CA ARG A 140 9.51 6.58 1.61
C ARG A 140 9.55 7.31 0.27
N VAL A 141 10.51 8.21 0.11
CA VAL A 141 10.74 8.93 -1.15
C VAL A 141 11.58 8.07 -2.09
N ASP A 142 12.73 7.55 -1.60
CA ASP A 142 13.61 6.64 -2.34
C ASP A 142 14.38 5.69 -1.40
N SER A 143 15.51 5.13 -1.85
CA SER A 143 16.33 4.21 -1.04
C SER A 143 16.94 4.88 0.20
N ASN A 144 17.13 6.21 0.19
CA ASN A 144 17.92 6.95 1.20
C ASN A 144 17.10 8.01 1.94
N TYR A 145 15.93 8.41 1.40
CA TYR A 145 15.14 9.50 1.93
C TYR A 145 13.73 9.05 2.32
N TYR A 146 13.30 9.57 3.46
CA TYR A 146 11.95 9.37 4.00
C TYR A 146 11.37 10.73 4.38
N VAL A 147 10.07 10.90 4.18
CA VAL A 147 9.30 11.94 4.85
C VAL A 147 8.63 11.31 6.05
N VAL A 148 8.80 11.91 7.20
CA VAL A 148 8.29 11.42 8.47
C VAL A 148 7.34 12.45 9.03
N ASN A 149 6.15 12.01 9.45
CA ASN A 149 5.17 12.85 10.13
C ASN A 149 5.05 12.33 11.57
N PHE A 150 5.28 13.17 12.56
CA PHE A 150 5.20 12.76 13.97
C PHE A 150 4.68 13.89 14.85
N THR A 151 3.97 13.52 15.91
CA THR A 151 3.58 14.45 16.97
C THR A 151 4.80 14.86 17.78
N VAL A 152 4.96 16.16 18.01
CA VAL A 152 6.10 16.69 18.77
C VAL A 152 6.15 16.10 20.17
N PRO A 153 7.25 15.41 20.55
CA PRO A 153 7.40 14.86 21.89
C PRO A 153 7.38 15.94 22.97
N GLU A 154 6.84 15.63 24.15
CA GLU A 154 6.71 16.57 25.27
C GLU A 154 8.01 17.29 25.62
N LYS A 155 9.16 16.58 25.54
CA LYS A 155 10.49 17.12 25.80
C LYS A 155 10.91 18.28 24.90
N PHE A 156 10.23 18.48 23.76
CA PHE A 156 10.50 19.56 22.80
C PHE A 156 9.49 20.72 22.88
N ILE A 157 8.44 20.57 23.69
CA ILE A 157 7.46 21.64 23.87
C ILE A 157 8.12 22.87 24.46
N GLY A 158 7.85 24.02 23.85
CA GLY A 158 8.42 25.31 24.25
C GLY A 158 9.78 25.67 23.62
N TYR A 159 10.48 24.67 23.02
CA TYR A 159 11.71 24.97 22.31
C TYR A 159 11.44 25.62 20.97
N ASN A 160 12.29 26.53 20.55
CA ASN A 160 12.25 27.04 19.19
C ASN A 160 12.84 26.00 18.21
N VAL A 161 12.20 25.82 17.06
CA VAL A 161 12.62 24.88 16.03
C VAL A 161 14.12 25.02 15.67
N ASN A 162 14.60 26.27 15.57
CA ASN A 162 16.00 26.52 15.22
C ASN A 162 17.00 26.13 16.32
N GLU A 163 16.56 26.09 17.58
CA GLU A 163 17.41 25.72 18.73
C GLU A 163 17.65 24.21 18.81
N LEU A 164 16.74 23.41 18.25
CA LEU A 164 16.83 21.94 18.28
C LEU A 164 17.86 21.36 17.33
N LYS A 165 18.42 22.17 16.41
CA LYS A 165 19.47 21.74 15.46
C LYS A 165 19.17 20.40 14.78
N LEU A 166 17.93 20.21 14.38
CA LEU A 166 17.41 18.94 13.84
C LEU A 166 18.24 18.40 12.67
N ASP A 167 18.73 19.30 11.81
CA ASP A 167 19.55 18.92 10.66
C ASP A 167 20.94 18.41 11.09
N SER A 168 21.65 19.17 11.97
CA SER A 168 23.04 18.83 12.34
C SER A 168 23.16 17.69 13.36
N GLU A 169 22.19 17.51 14.26
CA GLU A 169 22.27 16.50 15.31
C GLU A 169 21.52 15.20 14.96
N PHE A 170 20.44 15.32 14.16
CA PHE A 170 19.57 14.16 13.86
C PHE A 170 19.46 13.88 12.34
N GLY A 171 20.06 14.69 11.48
CA GLY A 171 19.93 14.55 10.03
C GLY A 171 18.51 14.78 9.50
N LEU A 172 17.67 15.50 10.26
CA LEU A 172 16.27 15.74 9.97
C LEU A 172 16.07 17.15 9.42
N LYS A 173 15.56 17.26 8.21
CA LYS A 173 15.16 18.54 7.63
C LYS A 173 13.69 18.78 7.84
N LEU A 174 13.34 19.75 8.66
CA LEU A 174 11.97 20.14 8.91
C LEU A 174 11.34 20.75 7.66
N LEU A 175 10.24 20.19 7.18
CA LEU A 175 9.52 20.64 5.99
C LEU A 175 8.34 21.55 6.33
N ALA A 176 7.53 21.14 7.30
CA ALA A 176 6.34 21.88 7.72
C ALA A 176 5.97 21.51 9.16
N LEU A 177 5.12 22.34 9.77
CA LEU A 177 4.53 22.10 11.08
C LEU A 177 3.01 22.24 10.95
N LYS A 178 2.29 21.22 11.38
CA LYS A 178 0.82 21.25 11.47
C LYS A 178 0.42 21.58 12.91
N ARG A 179 -0.30 22.66 13.07
CA ARG A 179 -0.92 23.06 14.36
C ARG A 179 -2.42 23.10 14.19
N ALA A 180 -3.12 22.23 14.89
CA ALA A 180 -4.54 21.94 14.65
C ALA A 180 -4.74 21.56 13.16
N GLU A 181 -5.67 22.18 12.47
CA GLU A 181 -5.94 21.90 11.04
C GLU A 181 -5.10 22.75 10.06
N THR A 182 -4.14 23.54 10.55
CA THR A 182 -3.41 24.50 9.70
C THR A 182 -1.94 24.14 9.56
N LEU A 183 -1.47 23.99 8.31
CA LEU A 183 -0.05 23.91 7.99
C LEU A 183 0.61 25.27 8.16
N LYS A 184 1.73 25.32 8.89
CA LYS A 184 2.51 26.54 9.11
C LYS A 184 3.94 26.40 8.58
N ASN A 185 4.51 27.52 8.15
CA ASN A 185 5.93 27.59 7.84
C ASN A 185 6.74 27.53 9.15
N CYS A 186 7.79 26.74 9.18
CA CYS A 186 8.54 26.41 10.39
C CYS A 186 9.52 27.48 10.89
N LEU A 187 9.74 28.56 10.13
CA LEU A 187 10.71 29.59 10.49
C LEU A 187 10.26 30.40 11.71
N GLY A 188 11.03 30.31 12.80
CA GLY A 188 10.82 31.13 14.00
C GLY A 188 9.65 30.74 14.90
N ILE A 189 9.11 29.54 14.75
CA ILE A 189 8.00 29.03 15.56
C ILE A 189 8.55 28.19 16.73
N SER A 190 7.96 28.33 17.92
CA SER A 190 8.18 27.42 19.03
C SER A 190 7.12 26.34 19.04
N PHE A 191 7.51 25.13 19.40
CA PHE A 191 6.59 23.98 19.51
C PHE A 191 5.58 24.17 20.65
N THR A 192 4.38 23.70 20.41
CA THR A 192 3.31 23.63 21.40
C THR A 192 2.76 22.19 21.45
N GLU A 193 1.98 21.91 22.49
CA GLU A 193 1.27 20.63 22.64
C GLU A 193 0.40 20.33 21.42
N HIS A 194 0.39 19.10 20.95
CA HIS A 194 -0.30 18.60 19.75
C HIS A 194 0.20 19.14 18.39
N ASP A 195 1.38 19.77 18.31
CA ASP A 195 2.00 20.04 17.01
C ASP A 195 2.44 18.74 16.33
N VAL A 196 2.19 18.63 15.02
CA VAL A 196 2.63 17.52 14.17
C VAL A 196 3.64 18.05 13.17
N VAL A 197 4.75 17.33 13.00
CA VAL A 197 5.90 17.73 12.19
C VAL A 197 6.18 16.72 11.11
#